data_da68b354365ff38be6f9194bf8fad1a1
#
_entry.id   da68b354365ff38be6f9194bf8fad1a1
#
_cell.length_a   1.000
_cell.length_b   1.000
_cell.length_c   1.000
_cell.angle_alpha   90.00
_cell.angle_beta   90.00
_cell.angle_gamma   90.00
#
_symmetry.space_group_name_H-M   'P 1'
#
loop_
_entity.id
_entity.type
_entity.pdbx_description
1 polymer ?
#
loop_
_entity_poly.entity_id
_entity_poly.type
_entity_poly.pdbx_seq_one_letter_code
_entity_poly.pdbx_strand_id
1 'polypeptide(L)'
;MAAKKISKKEIIHYYDSTEVDYKLIWDLNKSYAMHFGYWDKKVKNFPQSLQRENEILAEKVKIKNSDIVLDAGCGVGGSAIFLAKKFGCKVIGITLSKRQADKATNNAKQKGVAHLAEFRVMDFEKMTFPDKAFDVIWAIESICHADSKKRFIEEAYRILRKGGRLVIADAFLTKENVTADEEIILNKFLFGWGVNYLETVKNFNKYLRTTGFRTITFTDVTNNVMPSSKRLYRFSIPAMYIGKFAEFFKMRTKTQNGNIIAAHYQHKALVRGLGKYGIFYAEKSSAIS
;
A
#
# COMPACT_ATOMS: atom_id res chain seq x y z
N MET A 1 11.01 25.42 6.70
CA MET A 1 9.59 25.62 6.28
C MET A 1 8.88 24.30 6.46
N ALA A 2 7.76 24.26 7.17
CA ALA A 2 6.96 23.03 7.26
C ALA A 2 6.54 22.60 5.86
N ALA A 3 6.82 21.35 5.48
CA ALA A 3 6.44 20.83 4.17
C ALA A 3 4.92 20.96 4.03
N LYS A 4 4.45 21.44 2.86
CA LYS A 4 3.02 21.56 2.56
C LYS A 4 2.38 20.16 2.68
N LYS A 5 1.37 20.03 3.53
CA LYS A 5 0.61 18.79 3.67
C LYS A 5 -0.16 18.49 2.38
N ILE A 6 0.01 17.28 1.86
CA ILE A 6 -0.71 16.76 0.69
C ILE A 6 -2.14 16.38 1.15
N SER A 7 -3.14 16.96 0.53
CA SER A 7 -4.55 16.66 0.81
C SER A 7 -5.01 15.36 0.16
N LYS A 8 -6.11 14.77 0.64
CA LYS A 8 -6.72 13.59 0.02
C LYS A 8 -7.11 13.81 -1.45
N LYS A 9 -7.52 15.03 -1.83
CA LYS A 9 -7.76 15.39 -3.24
C LYS A 9 -6.48 15.33 -4.07
N GLU A 10 -5.35 15.77 -3.53
CA GLU A 10 -4.06 15.68 -4.21
C GLU A 10 -3.58 14.24 -4.32
N ILE A 11 -3.86 13.37 -3.33
CA ILE A 11 -3.59 11.92 -3.42
C ILE A 11 -4.43 11.27 -4.54
N ILE A 12 -5.73 11.57 -4.63
CA ILE A 12 -6.58 11.09 -5.71
C ILE A 12 -6.04 11.55 -7.06
N HIS A 13 -5.74 12.85 -7.19
CA HIS A 13 -5.16 13.42 -8.41
C HIS A 13 -3.84 12.77 -8.79
N TYR A 14 -2.98 12.46 -7.81
CA TYR A 14 -1.72 11.75 -8.04
C TYR A 14 -1.98 10.39 -8.72
N TYR A 15 -2.81 9.53 -8.14
CA TYR A 15 -3.10 8.21 -8.70
C TYR A 15 -3.78 8.27 -10.06
N ASP A 16 -4.74 9.18 -10.23
CA ASP A 16 -5.45 9.34 -11.50
C ASP A 16 -4.53 9.86 -12.62
N SER A 17 -3.57 10.74 -12.29
CA SER A 17 -2.62 11.31 -13.25
C SER A 17 -1.46 10.37 -13.60
N THR A 18 -1.02 9.54 -12.64
CA THR A 18 0.14 8.63 -12.81
C THR A 18 -0.26 7.23 -13.26
N GLU A 19 -1.55 6.96 -13.50
CA GLU A 19 -2.03 5.67 -13.96
C GLU A 19 -1.31 5.16 -15.21
N VAL A 20 -0.92 6.07 -16.12
CA VAL A 20 -0.16 5.73 -17.32
C VAL A 20 1.20 5.12 -16.98
N ASP A 21 1.89 5.64 -15.96
CA ASP A 21 3.18 5.12 -15.51
C ASP A 21 3.00 3.71 -14.90
N TYR A 22 1.94 3.50 -14.11
CA TYR A 22 1.61 2.18 -13.56
C TYR A 22 1.24 1.16 -14.64
N LYS A 23 0.54 1.58 -15.71
CA LYS A 23 0.27 0.70 -16.86
C LYS A 23 1.56 0.26 -17.56
N LEU A 24 2.52 1.16 -17.74
CA LEU A 24 3.76 0.88 -18.44
C LEU A 24 4.75 0.07 -17.59
N ILE A 25 4.92 0.42 -16.31
CA ILE A 25 5.98 -0.12 -15.46
C ILE A 25 5.51 -1.34 -14.67
N TRP A 26 4.25 -1.35 -14.20
CA TRP A 26 3.67 -2.45 -13.41
C TRP A 26 2.82 -3.41 -14.22
N ASP A 27 2.61 -3.16 -15.54
CA ASP A 27 1.63 -3.89 -16.37
C ASP A 27 0.26 -3.96 -15.67
N LEU A 28 -0.20 -2.79 -15.19
CA LEU A 28 -1.37 -2.64 -14.33
C LEU A 28 -2.62 -3.34 -14.87
N ASN A 29 -2.76 -3.41 -16.19
CA ASN A 29 -3.91 -4.04 -16.84
C ASN A 29 -3.92 -5.57 -16.69
N LYS A 30 -2.78 -6.19 -16.35
CA LYS A 30 -2.67 -7.63 -16.12
C LYS A 30 -2.45 -7.96 -14.66
N SER A 31 -1.60 -7.19 -13.99
CA SER A 31 -1.23 -7.40 -12.59
C SER A 31 -2.31 -6.93 -11.61
N TYR A 32 -3.06 -5.87 -11.97
CA TYR A 32 -3.98 -5.14 -11.08
C TYR A 32 -3.32 -4.67 -9.77
N ALA A 33 -1.99 -4.55 -9.73
CA ALA A 33 -1.21 -4.26 -8.55
C ALA A 33 -0.33 -3.03 -8.76
N MET A 34 -0.15 -2.24 -7.70
CA MET A 34 0.66 -1.01 -7.68
C MET A 34 1.61 -1.02 -6.47
N HIS A 35 2.19 -2.17 -6.15
CA HIS A 35 3.10 -2.37 -5.02
C HIS A 35 4.43 -2.98 -5.47
N PHE A 36 5.43 -3.08 -4.55
CA PHE A 36 6.78 -3.55 -4.89
C PHE A 36 6.85 -5.01 -5.28
N GLY A 37 6.02 -5.85 -4.63
CA GLY A 37 6.10 -7.29 -4.76
C GLY A 37 7.20 -7.93 -3.90
N TYR A 38 7.01 -9.19 -3.54
CA TYR A 38 7.89 -9.96 -2.66
C TYR A 38 8.73 -10.95 -3.47
N TRP A 39 10.05 -10.87 -3.36
CA TRP A 39 11.00 -11.74 -4.05
C TRP A 39 11.59 -12.78 -3.09
N ASP A 40 11.42 -14.04 -3.45
CA ASP A 40 12.07 -15.19 -2.82
C ASP A 40 12.53 -16.20 -3.89
N LYS A 41 13.02 -17.37 -3.46
CA LYS A 41 13.52 -18.42 -4.39
C LYS A 41 12.45 -18.97 -5.36
N LYS A 42 11.16 -18.74 -5.10
CA LYS A 42 10.04 -19.19 -5.95
C LYS A 42 9.71 -18.19 -7.07
N VAL A 43 10.24 -16.97 -7.01
CA VAL A 43 9.88 -15.85 -7.90
C VAL A 43 10.93 -15.69 -9.00
N LYS A 44 10.49 -15.74 -10.26
CA LYS A 44 11.36 -15.62 -11.44
C LYS A 44 11.22 -14.26 -12.15
N ASN A 45 10.11 -13.56 -11.98
CA ASN A 45 9.82 -12.29 -12.66
C ASN A 45 8.94 -11.37 -11.83
N PHE A 46 8.82 -10.12 -12.27
CA PHE A 46 8.10 -9.09 -11.53
C PHE A 46 6.60 -9.40 -11.31
N PRO A 47 5.81 -9.86 -12.30
CA PRO A 47 4.42 -10.27 -12.05
C PRO A 47 4.26 -11.35 -10.98
N GLN A 48 5.17 -12.32 -10.94
CA GLN A 48 5.15 -13.34 -9.89
C GLN A 48 5.46 -12.76 -8.51
N SER A 49 6.32 -11.73 -8.42
CA SER A 49 6.61 -11.07 -7.13
C SER A 49 5.39 -10.36 -6.56
N LEU A 50 4.57 -9.74 -7.40
CA LEU A 50 3.32 -9.10 -6.99
C LEU A 50 2.31 -10.11 -6.43
N GLN A 51 2.17 -11.25 -7.11
CA GLN A 51 1.34 -12.35 -6.62
C GLN A 51 1.90 -12.95 -5.33
N ARG A 52 3.23 -13.12 -5.26
CA ARG A 52 3.90 -13.71 -4.09
C ARG A 52 3.72 -12.89 -2.83
N GLU A 53 3.70 -11.58 -2.93
CA GLU A 53 3.40 -10.71 -1.77
C GLU A 53 2.02 -10.99 -1.21
N ASN A 54 1.00 -11.07 -2.07
CA ASN A 54 -0.34 -11.47 -1.64
C ASN A 54 -0.35 -12.87 -0.97
N GLU A 55 0.43 -13.83 -1.51
CA GLU A 55 0.52 -15.17 -0.91
C GLU A 55 1.14 -15.13 0.49
N ILE A 56 2.26 -14.41 0.67
CA ILE A 56 2.93 -14.27 1.97
C ILE A 56 2.00 -13.63 3.02
N LEU A 57 1.26 -12.59 2.64
CA LEU A 57 0.32 -11.97 3.56
C LEU A 57 -0.85 -12.91 3.90
N ALA A 58 -1.40 -13.61 2.91
CA ALA A 58 -2.50 -14.56 3.13
C ALA A 58 -2.09 -15.73 4.02
N GLU A 59 -0.87 -16.25 3.82
CA GLU A 59 -0.27 -17.28 4.70
C GLU A 59 -0.13 -16.74 6.14
N LYS A 60 0.33 -15.49 6.30
CA LYS A 60 0.55 -14.87 7.62
C LYS A 60 -0.74 -14.68 8.41
N VAL A 61 -1.83 -14.26 7.76
CA VAL A 61 -3.13 -14.09 8.42
C VAL A 61 -3.97 -15.36 8.39
N LYS A 62 -3.51 -16.43 7.76
CA LYS A 62 -4.24 -17.71 7.63
C LYS A 62 -5.65 -17.50 7.10
N ILE A 63 -5.77 -16.90 5.90
CA ILE A 63 -7.06 -16.61 5.25
C ILE A 63 -7.90 -17.89 5.13
N LYS A 64 -9.19 -17.76 5.44
CA LYS A 64 -10.20 -18.83 5.35
C LYS A 64 -11.29 -18.43 4.35
N ASN A 65 -11.93 -19.41 3.75
CA ASN A 65 -13.08 -19.20 2.87
C ASN A 65 -14.23 -18.44 3.58
N SER A 66 -14.43 -18.67 4.89
CA SER A 66 -15.45 -18.03 5.71
C SER A 66 -15.14 -16.61 6.12
N ASP A 67 -13.91 -16.09 5.86
CA ASP A 67 -13.50 -14.74 6.28
C ASP A 67 -14.24 -13.67 5.46
N ILE A 68 -14.58 -12.58 6.14
CA ILE A 68 -14.96 -11.31 5.52
C ILE A 68 -13.75 -10.38 5.63
N VAL A 69 -13.16 -10.04 4.50
CA VAL A 69 -11.91 -9.27 4.41
C VAL A 69 -12.20 -7.84 3.99
N LEU A 70 -11.61 -6.86 4.68
CA LEU A 70 -11.50 -5.49 4.18
C LEU A 70 -10.13 -5.28 3.54
N ASP A 71 -10.10 -4.91 2.26
CA ASP A 71 -8.89 -4.45 1.56
C ASP A 71 -8.83 -2.91 1.63
N ALA A 72 -8.06 -2.39 2.60
CA ALA A 72 -7.98 -0.96 2.90
C ALA A 72 -6.96 -0.27 1.98
N GLY A 73 -7.46 0.41 0.97
CA GLY A 73 -6.65 1.01 -0.09
C GLY A 73 -6.47 0.06 -1.28
N CYS A 74 -7.56 -0.56 -1.71
CA CYS A 74 -7.58 -1.64 -2.71
C CYS A 74 -7.09 -1.27 -4.12
N GLY A 75 -6.86 0.01 -4.41
CA GLY A 75 -6.49 0.46 -5.74
C GLY A 75 -7.48 -0.04 -6.81
N VAL A 76 -6.98 -0.71 -7.84
CA VAL A 76 -7.80 -1.30 -8.92
C VAL A 76 -8.23 -2.75 -8.64
N GLY A 77 -8.12 -3.20 -7.38
CA GLY A 77 -8.72 -4.44 -6.87
C GLY A 77 -7.84 -5.69 -6.94
N GLY A 78 -6.53 -5.55 -7.15
CA GLY A 78 -5.63 -6.72 -7.34
C GLY A 78 -5.65 -7.70 -6.19
N SER A 79 -5.42 -7.24 -4.97
CA SER A 79 -5.44 -8.08 -3.76
C SER A 79 -6.82 -8.66 -3.47
N ALA A 80 -7.87 -7.84 -3.57
CA ALA A 80 -9.25 -8.29 -3.35
C ALA A 80 -9.64 -9.41 -4.33
N ILE A 81 -9.32 -9.26 -5.62
CA ILE A 81 -9.58 -10.27 -6.65
C ILE A 81 -8.77 -11.55 -6.39
N PHE A 82 -7.50 -11.40 -6.01
CA PHE A 82 -6.65 -12.54 -5.65
C PHE A 82 -7.24 -13.33 -4.48
N LEU A 83 -7.63 -12.66 -3.40
CA LEU A 83 -8.21 -13.29 -2.21
C LEU A 83 -9.53 -13.99 -2.51
N ALA A 84 -10.44 -13.31 -3.20
CA ALA A 84 -11.71 -13.89 -3.62
C ALA A 84 -11.53 -15.12 -4.51
N LYS A 85 -10.60 -15.05 -5.50
CA LYS A 85 -10.37 -16.14 -6.44
C LYS A 85 -9.68 -17.35 -5.83
N LYS A 86 -8.66 -17.11 -4.98
CA LYS A 86 -7.81 -18.18 -4.43
C LYS A 86 -8.44 -18.85 -3.22
N PHE A 87 -9.13 -18.09 -2.37
CA PHE A 87 -9.64 -18.58 -1.10
C PHE A 87 -11.16 -18.67 -1.04
N GLY A 88 -11.89 -18.08 -2.00
CA GLY A 88 -13.36 -18.05 -1.99
C GLY A 88 -13.96 -17.17 -0.89
N CYS A 89 -13.17 -16.33 -0.23
CA CYS A 89 -13.64 -15.45 0.84
C CYS A 89 -14.32 -14.19 0.29
N LYS A 90 -15.19 -13.56 1.09
CA LYS A 90 -15.80 -12.28 0.76
C LYS A 90 -14.80 -11.14 1.01
N VAL A 91 -14.66 -10.24 0.04
CA VAL A 91 -13.75 -9.09 0.15
C VAL A 91 -14.49 -7.80 -0.16
N ILE A 92 -14.35 -6.82 0.71
CA ILE A 92 -14.78 -5.43 0.45
C ILE A 92 -13.51 -4.60 0.30
N GLY A 93 -13.29 -4.05 -0.90
CA GLY A 93 -12.19 -3.14 -1.17
C GLY A 93 -12.64 -1.69 -1.03
N ILE A 94 -11.83 -0.86 -0.37
CA ILE A 94 -12.09 0.58 -0.27
C ILE A 94 -10.94 1.39 -0.83
N THR A 95 -11.26 2.48 -1.51
CA THR A 95 -10.30 3.46 -2.06
C THR A 95 -10.91 4.86 -2.05
N LEU A 96 -10.06 5.89 -2.04
CA LEU A 96 -10.51 7.29 -2.17
C LEU A 96 -10.93 7.67 -3.59
N SER A 97 -10.39 6.98 -4.63
CA SER A 97 -10.64 7.30 -6.03
C SER A 97 -11.86 6.54 -6.58
N LYS A 98 -12.88 7.27 -6.99
CA LYS A 98 -14.02 6.69 -7.71
C LYS A 98 -13.57 5.94 -8.97
N ARG A 99 -12.60 6.50 -9.70
CA ARG A 99 -12.03 5.87 -10.89
C ARG A 99 -11.40 4.51 -10.60
N GLN A 100 -10.69 4.40 -9.49
CA GLN A 100 -10.13 3.12 -9.06
C GLN A 100 -11.23 2.13 -8.65
N ALA A 101 -12.24 2.55 -7.90
CA ALA A 101 -13.36 1.69 -7.49
C ALA A 101 -14.14 1.14 -8.69
N ASP A 102 -14.43 2.00 -9.67
CA ASP A 102 -15.10 1.60 -10.92
C ASP A 102 -14.25 0.57 -11.70
N LYS A 103 -12.94 0.80 -11.79
CA LYS A 103 -12.01 -0.15 -12.43
C LYS A 103 -11.94 -1.48 -11.67
N ALA A 104 -11.81 -1.44 -10.35
CA ALA A 104 -11.76 -2.63 -9.52
C ALA A 104 -13.03 -3.49 -9.70
N THR A 105 -14.20 -2.84 -9.76
CA THR A 105 -15.48 -3.51 -10.03
C THR A 105 -15.48 -4.19 -11.41
N ASN A 106 -14.99 -3.50 -12.44
CA ASN A 106 -14.90 -4.08 -13.78
C ASN A 106 -13.88 -5.24 -13.84
N ASN A 107 -12.74 -5.10 -13.18
CA ASN A 107 -11.73 -6.14 -13.08
C ASN A 107 -12.28 -7.40 -12.38
N ALA A 108 -13.04 -7.25 -11.28
CA ALA A 108 -13.68 -8.37 -10.60
C ALA A 108 -14.72 -9.08 -11.48
N LYS A 109 -15.51 -8.33 -12.26
CA LYS A 109 -16.43 -8.91 -13.27
C LYS A 109 -15.67 -9.73 -14.30
N GLN A 110 -14.62 -9.18 -14.89
CA GLN A 110 -13.78 -9.88 -15.89
C GLN A 110 -13.12 -11.13 -15.35
N LYS A 111 -12.79 -11.17 -14.04
CA LYS A 111 -12.20 -12.33 -13.37
C LYS A 111 -13.22 -13.31 -12.79
N GLY A 112 -14.54 -13.06 -12.95
CA GLY A 112 -15.62 -13.94 -12.50
C GLY A 112 -15.83 -13.96 -10.98
N VAL A 113 -15.32 -12.95 -10.25
CA VAL A 113 -15.38 -12.91 -8.76
C VAL A 113 -16.22 -11.75 -8.22
N ALA A 114 -17.01 -11.08 -9.07
CA ALA A 114 -17.85 -9.95 -8.65
C ALA A 114 -18.90 -10.30 -7.58
N HIS A 115 -19.24 -11.57 -7.41
CA HIS A 115 -20.12 -12.05 -6.35
C HIS A 115 -19.45 -12.18 -4.98
N LEU A 116 -18.10 -12.14 -4.93
CA LEU A 116 -17.27 -12.21 -3.71
C LEU A 116 -16.55 -10.91 -3.41
N ALA A 117 -16.26 -10.08 -4.43
CA ALA A 117 -15.47 -8.86 -4.30
C ALA A 117 -16.31 -7.62 -4.64
N GLU A 118 -16.54 -6.76 -3.65
CA GLU A 118 -17.23 -5.47 -3.76
C GLU A 118 -16.26 -4.32 -3.55
N PHE A 119 -16.47 -3.18 -4.24
CA PHE A 119 -15.58 -2.01 -4.12
C PHE A 119 -16.37 -0.74 -3.83
N ARG A 120 -15.86 0.07 -2.89
CA ARG A 120 -16.52 1.28 -2.42
C ARG A 120 -15.54 2.45 -2.38
N VAL A 121 -16.04 3.66 -2.63
CA VAL A 121 -15.30 4.89 -2.36
C VAL A 121 -15.46 5.22 -0.89
N MET A 122 -14.36 5.13 -0.13
CA MET A 122 -14.37 5.34 1.30
C MET A 122 -12.96 5.68 1.82
N ASP A 123 -12.91 6.52 2.85
CA ASP A 123 -11.69 6.85 3.57
C ASP A 123 -11.46 5.84 4.71
N PHE A 124 -10.33 5.15 4.70
CA PHE A 124 -10.00 4.17 5.74
C PHE A 124 -9.72 4.80 7.13
N GLU A 125 -9.55 6.13 7.22
CA GLU A 125 -9.47 6.84 8.50
C GLU A 125 -10.83 7.22 9.08
N LYS A 126 -11.92 7.02 8.33
CA LYS A 126 -13.31 7.33 8.73
C LYS A 126 -14.27 6.36 8.05
N MET A 127 -14.24 5.12 8.51
CA MET A 127 -15.05 4.07 7.90
C MET A 127 -16.48 4.04 8.45
N THR A 128 -17.46 3.90 7.54
CA THR A 128 -18.89 3.83 7.91
C THR A 128 -19.38 2.41 8.17
N PHE A 129 -18.47 1.43 8.23
CA PHE A 129 -18.84 0.06 8.58
C PHE A 129 -19.22 -0.05 10.06
N PRO A 130 -20.15 -0.97 10.40
CA PRO A 130 -20.47 -1.25 11.79
C PRO A 130 -19.27 -1.86 12.52
N ASP A 131 -19.30 -1.79 13.85
CA ASP A 131 -18.33 -2.47 14.69
C ASP A 131 -18.34 -3.98 14.44
N LYS A 132 -17.18 -4.60 14.53
CA LYS A 132 -17.03 -6.07 14.42
C LYS A 132 -17.58 -6.66 13.12
N ALA A 133 -17.42 -5.95 11.99
CA ALA A 133 -17.91 -6.37 10.67
C ALA A 133 -16.96 -7.35 9.97
N PHE A 134 -15.65 -7.30 10.25
CA PHE A 134 -14.61 -7.98 9.48
C PHE A 134 -13.83 -9.00 10.33
N ASP A 135 -13.40 -10.07 9.68
CA ASP A 135 -12.49 -11.08 10.24
C ASP A 135 -11.03 -10.71 9.96
N VAL A 136 -10.76 -10.06 8.81
CA VAL A 136 -9.42 -9.63 8.41
C VAL A 136 -9.44 -8.22 7.86
N ILE A 137 -8.45 -7.41 8.26
CA ILE A 137 -8.11 -6.17 7.59
C ILE A 137 -6.76 -6.35 6.90
N TRP A 138 -6.76 -5.98 5.64
CA TRP A 138 -5.66 -6.14 4.72
C TRP A 138 -5.26 -4.79 4.16
N ALA A 139 -3.96 -4.49 4.11
CA ALA A 139 -3.45 -3.27 3.51
C ALA A 139 -2.07 -3.51 2.90
N ILE A 140 -1.89 -3.17 1.63
CA ILE A 140 -0.60 -3.18 0.93
C ILE A 140 -0.33 -1.79 0.37
N GLU A 141 0.77 -1.16 0.81
CA GLU A 141 1.26 0.14 0.33
C GLU A 141 0.15 1.21 0.23
N SER A 142 -0.69 1.25 1.25
CA SER A 142 -1.82 2.17 1.31
C SER A 142 -1.82 3.03 2.57
N ILE A 143 -1.34 2.48 3.70
CA ILE A 143 -1.38 3.18 4.98
C ILE A 143 -0.33 4.30 5.06
N CYS A 144 0.70 4.26 4.23
CA CYS A 144 1.62 5.38 4.02
C CYS A 144 0.88 6.69 3.68
N HIS A 145 -0.28 6.63 3.02
CA HIS A 145 -1.10 7.79 2.66
C HIS A 145 -2.03 8.28 3.78
N ALA A 146 -2.18 7.56 4.90
CA ALA A 146 -3.00 8.01 6.02
C ALA A 146 -2.49 9.36 6.57
N ASP A 147 -3.40 10.28 6.80
CA ASP A 147 -3.11 11.52 7.54
C ASP A 147 -2.76 11.25 9.00
N SER A 148 -3.36 10.21 9.57
CA SER A 148 -3.07 9.70 10.90
C SER A 148 -3.07 8.17 10.89
N LYS A 149 -1.87 7.57 10.95
CA LYS A 149 -1.71 6.11 11.08
C LYS A 149 -2.41 5.58 12.32
N LYS A 150 -2.40 6.37 13.41
CA LYS A 150 -3.11 6.04 14.66
C LYS A 150 -4.62 5.93 14.44
N ARG A 151 -5.24 6.90 13.74
CA ARG A 151 -6.68 6.88 13.45
C ARG A 151 -7.07 5.68 12.58
N PHE A 152 -6.28 5.34 11.58
CA PHE A 152 -6.49 4.12 10.82
C PHE A 152 -6.49 2.88 11.71
N ILE A 153 -5.52 2.76 12.63
CA ILE A 153 -5.41 1.63 13.56
C ILE A 153 -6.63 1.54 14.50
N GLU A 154 -7.12 2.69 15.00
CA GLU A 154 -8.32 2.78 15.83
C GLU A 154 -9.57 2.32 15.07
N GLU A 155 -9.76 2.77 13.83
CA GLU A 155 -10.86 2.34 12.97
C GLU A 155 -10.75 0.85 12.61
N ALA A 156 -9.55 0.37 12.28
CA ALA A 156 -9.30 -1.04 12.04
C ALA A 156 -9.66 -1.91 13.25
N TYR A 157 -9.27 -1.47 14.44
CA TYR A 157 -9.63 -2.18 15.68
C TYR A 157 -11.14 -2.19 15.92
N ARG A 158 -11.83 -1.06 15.70
CA ARG A 158 -13.26 -0.94 15.88
C ARG A 158 -14.03 -1.95 15.04
N ILE A 159 -13.72 -2.01 13.74
CA ILE A 159 -14.47 -2.83 12.78
C ILE A 159 -14.04 -4.31 12.74
N LEU A 160 -12.88 -4.67 13.32
CA LEU A 160 -12.49 -6.07 13.48
C LEU A 160 -13.35 -6.78 14.52
N ARG A 161 -13.72 -8.02 14.26
CA ARG A 161 -14.31 -8.95 15.21
C ARG A 161 -13.32 -9.32 16.32
N LYS A 162 -13.79 -9.87 17.43
CA LYS A 162 -12.93 -10.54 18.41
C LYS A 162 -12.19 -11.69 17.72
N GLY A 163 -10.88 -11.80 17.94
CA GLY A 163 -10.00 -12.74 17.22
C GLY A 163 -9.73 -12.35 15.76
N GLY A 164 -10.19 -11.17 15.32
CA GLY A 164 -9.93 -10.66 13.99
C GLY A 164 -8.45 -10.26 13.82
N ARG A 165 -7.98 -10.29 12.59
CA ARG A 165 -6.56 -10.19 12.23
C ARG A 165 -6.31 -8.98 11.33
N LEU A 166 -5.22 -8.26 11.61
CA LEU A 166 -4.72 -7.14 10.80
C LEU A 166 -3.40 -7.53 10.15
N VAL A 167 -3.27 -7.29 8.85
CA VAL A 167 -1.99 -7.39 8.13
C VAL A 167 -1.75 -6.14 7.29
N ILE A 168 -0.55 -5.60 7.40
CA ILE A 168 -0.11 -4.41 6.67
C ILE A 168 1.27 -4.69 6.09
N ALA A 169 1.44 -4.53 4.78
CA ALA A 169 2.74 -4.45 4.13
C ALA A 169 2.95 -3.03 3.64
N ASP A 170 3.94 -2.32 4.19
CA ASP A 170 4.16 -0.91 3.87
C ASP A 170 5.61 -0.49 4.19
N ALA A 171 5.96 0.74 3.82
CA ALA A 171 7.22 1.37 4.15
C ALA A 171 7.16 2.06 5.53
N PHE A 172 8.24 1.95 6.28
CA PHE A 172 8.41 2.55 7.62
C PHE A 172 9.76 3.24 7.72
N LEU A 173 9.85 4.30 8.53
CA LEU A 173 11.14 4.91 8.88
C LEU A 173 11.91 4.04 9.88
N THR A 174 13.23 4.07 9.79
CA THR A 174 14.13 3.38 10.72
C THR A 174 14.39 4.21 11.97
N LYS A 175 14.32 5.54 11.87
CA LYS A 175 14.61 6.49 12.94
C LYS A 175 13.74 7.75 12.81
N GLU A 176 13.55 8.47 13.92
CA GLU A 176 12.76 9.72 13.96
C GLU A 176 13.60 10.93 13.52
N ASN A 177 14.84 10.99 13.97
CA ASN A 177 15.74 12.11 13.68
C ASN A 177 16.59 11.79 12.44
N VAL A 178 16.41 12.59 11.40
CA VAL A 178 17.17 12.52 10.15
C VAL A 178 18.05 13.75 9.98
N THR A 179 19.18 13.62 9.31
CA THR A 179 20.02 14.75 8.91
C THR A 179 19.38 15.56 7.78
N ALA A 180 19.87 16.78 7.52
CA ALA A 180 19.36 17.60 6.43
C ALA A 180 19.46 16.91 5.06
N ASP A 181 20.56 16.19 4.78
CA ASP A 181 20.74 15.44 3.53
C ASP A 181 19.77 14.25 3.42
N GLU A 182 19.50 13.57 4.55
CA GLU A 182 18.54 12.49 4.61
C GLU A 182 17.10 12.99 4.39
N GLU A 183 16.78 14.16 4.96
CA GLU A 183 15.49 14.82 4.77
C GLU A 183 15.26 15.18 3.30
N ILE A 184 16.27 15.68 2.58
CA ILE A 184 16.17 15.96 1.14
C ILE A 184 15.80 14.69 0.36
N ILE A 185 16.42 13.54 0.69
CA ILE A 185 16.13 12.27 0.04
C ILE A 185 14.71 11.83 0.33
N LEU A 186 14.29 11.86 1.60
CA LEU A 186 12.95 11.48 2.02
C LEU A 186 11.89 12.39 1.40
N ASN A 187 12.08 13.70 1.41
CA ASN A 187 11.12 14.64 0.84
C ASN A 187 10.90 14.41 -0.66
N LYS A 188 11.98 14.16 -1.45
CA LYS A 188 11.85 13.85 -2.87
C LYS A 188 11.13 12.51 -3.13
N PHE A 189 11.35 11.53 -2.28
CA PHE A 189 10.66 10.24 -2.33
C PHE A 189 9.19 10.40 -1.97
N LEU A 190 8.90 10.93 -0.79
CA LEU A 190 7.55 10.99 -0.22
C LEU A 190 6.64 11.90 -1.05
N PHE A 191 7.11 13.12 -1.32
CA PHE A 191 6.30 14.10 -2.07
C PHE A 191 5.95 13.61 -3.47
N GLY A 192 6.89 12.97 -4.16
CA GLY A 192 6.65 12.48 -5.52
C GLY A 192 5.68 11.31 -5.59
N TRP A 193 5.46 10.57 -4.49
CA TRP A 193 4.46 9.51 -4.38
C TRP A 193 3.21 9.92 -3.58
N GLY A 194 3.04 11.20 -3.31
CA GLY A 194 1.85 11.69 -2.61
C GLY A 194 1.75 11.23 -1.15
N VAL A 195 2.89 10.99 -0.49
CA VAL A 195 2.99 10.53 0.90
C VAL A 195 3.36 11.70 1.79
N ASN A 196 2.56 11.97 2.82
CA ASN A 196 2.83 13.06 3.77
C ASN A 196 4.00 12.73 4.69
N TYR A 197 4.03 11.54 5.24
CA TYR A 197 5.09 11.04 6.12
C TYR A 197 5.03 9.52 6.25
N LEU A 198 6.14 8.91 6.59
CA LEU A 198 6.19 7.54 7.06
C LEU A 198 6.32 7.51 8.58
N GLU A 199 5.68 6.54 9.18
CA GLU A 199 5.83 6.31 10.62
C GLU A 199 7.03 5.42 10.90
N THR A 200 7.61 5.52 12.09
CA THR A 200 8.62 4.56 12.53
C THR A 200 7.98 3.24 12.94
N VAL A 201 8.72 2.13 12.78
CA VAL A 201 8.29 0.81 13.29
C VAL A 201 7.94 0.87 14.77
N LYS A 202 8.71 1.63 15.58
CA LYS A 202 8.51 1.81 17.01
C LYS A 202 7.16 2.47 17.31
N ASN A 203 6.87 3.59 16.67
CA ASN A 203 5.63 4.33 16.91
C ASN A 203 4.41 3.57 16.40
N PHE A 204 4.52 2.93 15.21
CA PHE A 204 3.45 2.12 14.67
C PHE A 204 3.10 0.94 15.60
N ASN A 205 4.12 0.25 16.15
CA ASN A 205 3.93 -0.78 17.17
C ASN A 205 3.26 -0.22 18.45
N LYS A 206 3.68 0.98 18.90
CA LYS A 206 3.06 1.65 20.03
C LYS A 206 1.56 1.91 19.78
N TYR A 207 1.19 2.40 18.59
CA TYR A 207 -0.23 2.63 18.25
C TYR A 207 -1.04 1.34 18.28
N LEU A 208 -0.53 0.26 17.71
CA LEU A 208 -1.19 -1.05 17.77
C LEU A 208 -1.42 -1.51 19.23
N ARG A 209 -0.37 -1.43 20.08
CA ARG A 209 -0.46 -1.84 21.49
C ARG A 209 -1.45 -1.00 22.27
N THR A 210 -1.38 0.32 22.13
CA THR A 210 -2.25 1.26 22.89
C THR A 210 -3.70 1.20 22.46
N THR A 211 -3.98 0.81 21.21
CA THR A 211 -5.36 0.59 20.74
C THR A 211 -5.95 -0.74 21.22
N GLY A 212 -5.12 -1.68 21.69
CA GLY A 212 -5.61 -2.94 22.27
C GLY A 212 -5.28 -4.19 21.44
N PHE A 213 -4.57 -4.05 20.31
CA PHE A 213 -4.06 -5.21 19.58
C PHE A 213 -3.09 -6.04 20.41
N ARG A 214 -3.08 -7.35 20.16
CA ARG A 214 -2.19 -8.36 20.76
C ARG A 214 -1.49 -9.14 19.65
N THR A 215 -0.62 -10.09 20.00
CA THR A 215 0.12 -10.94 19.04
C THR A 215 0.78 -10.10 17.93
N ILE A 216 1.33 -8.92 18.32
CA ILE A 216 1.88 -7.99 17.35
C ILE A 216 3.27 -8.47 16.91
N THR A 217 3.45 -8.66 15.60
CA THR A 217 4.74 -8.98 14.99
C THR A 217 5.07 -8.01 13.88
N PHE A 218 6.34 -7.67 13.75
CA PHE A 218 6.90 -6.96 12.60
C PHE A 218 7.94 -7.84 11.93
N THR A 219 7.84 -8.04 10.63
CA THR A 219 8.81 -8.77 9.82
C THR A 219 9.43 -7.81 8.83
N ASP A 220 10.73 -7.54 8.95
CA ASP A 220 11.48 -6.75 7.97
C ASP A 220 11.68 -7.59 6.70
N VAL A 221 11.11 -7.13 5.61
CA VAL A 221 11.20 -7.77 4.28
C VAL A 221 11.83 -6.84 3.25
N THR A 222 12.62 -5.88 3.70
CA THR A 222 13.31 -4.91 2.84
C THR A 222 14.12 -5.59 1.75
N ASN A 223 14.85 -6.64 2.08
CA ASN A 223 15.64 -7.40 1.09
C ASN A 223 14.75 -8.08 0.04
N ASN A 224 13.53 -8.44 0.39
CA ASN A 224 12.59 -9.10 -0.51
C ASN A 224 11.94 -8.13 -1.51
N VAL A 225 11.89 -6.84 -1.21
CA VAL A 225 11.39 -5.81 -2.15
C VAL A 225 12.52 -5.11 -2.92
N MET A 226 13.76 -5.27 -2.47
CA MET A 226 14.93 -4.61 -3.07
C MET A 226 15.10 -4.87 -4.58
N PRO A 227 14.82 -6.06 -5.15
CA PRO A 227 14.90 -6.27 -6.60
C PRO A 227 13.94 -5.36 -7.37
N SER A 228 12.71 -5.18 -6.89
CA SER A 228 11.74 -4.24 -7.49
C SER A 228 12.18 -2.79 -7.35
N SER A 229 12.64 -2.41 -6.17
CA SER A 229 13.19 -1.08 -5.90
C SER A 229 14.35 -0.75 -6.86
N LYS A 230 15.29 -1.68 -7.05
CA LYS A 230 16.42 -1.53 -7.99
C LYS A 230 15.94 -1.44 -9.44
N ARG A 231 14.92 -2.22 -9.82
CA ARG A 231 14.30 -2.14 -11.14
C ARG A 231 13.74 -0.75 -11.40
N LEU A 232 12.94 -0.21 -10.47
CA LEU A 232 12.37 1.15 -10.57
C LEU A 232 13.46 2.22 -10.64
N TYR A 233 14.49 2.12 -9.81
CA TYR A 233 15.63 3.01 -9.83
C TYR A 233 16.30 3.04 -11.21
N ARG A 234 16.57 1.88 -11.81
CA ARG A 234 17.18 1.80 -13.15
C ARG A 234 16.32 2.45 -14.23
N PHE A 235 15.02 2.24 -14.20
CA PHE A 235 14.08 2.88 -15.12
C PHE A 235 13.98 4.40 -14.90
N SER A 236 14.09 4.86 -13.66
CA SER A 236 13.99 6.29 -13.35
C SER A 236 15.13 7.13 -13.94
N ILE A 237 16.33 6.55 -14.10
CA ILE A 237 17.51 7.30 -14.58
C ILE A 237 17.26 7.91 -15.97
N PRO A 238 17.02 7.15 -17.05
CA PRO A 238 16.70 7.72 -18.35
C PRO A 238 15.36 8.47 -18.34
N ALA A 239 14.37 7.97 -17.57
CA ALA A 239 13.04 8.57 -17.51
C ALA A 239 13.03 10.00 -16.95
N MET A 240 13.94 10.36 -16.05
CA MET A 240 14.07 11.73 -15.54
C MET A 240 14.46 12.73 -16.62
N TYR A 241 15.35 12.35 -17.56
CA TYR A 241 15.75 13.22 -18.68
C TYR A 241 14.63 13.33 -19.71
N ILE A 242 14.09 12.18 -20.13
CA ILE A 242 12.97 12.12 -21.08
C ILE A 242 11.72 12.85 -20.50
N GLY A 243 11.44 12.68 -19.21
CA GLY A 243 10.32 13.31 -18.53
C GLY A 243 10.42 14.84 -18.51
N LYS A 244 11.60 15.40 -18.24
CA LYS A 244 11.82 16.85 -18.31
C LYS A 244 11.59 17.40 -19.71
N PHE A 245 12.11 16.71 -20.75
CA PHE A 245 11.87 17.07 -22.13
C PHE A 245 10.36 17.02 -22.48
N ALA A 246 9.71 15.93 -22.12
CA ALA A 246 8.27 15.77 -22.36
C ALA A 246 7.40 16.80 -21.59
N GLU A 247 7.83 17.24 -20.39
CA GLU A 247 7.16 18.31 -19.64
C GLU A 247 7.27 19.66 -20.36
N PHE A 248 8.45 19.96 -20.92
CA PHE A 248 8.66 21.18 -21.72
C PHE A 248 7.66 21.26 -22.90
N PHE A 249 7.38 20.13 -23.55
CA PHE A 249 6.39 20.03 -24.63
C PHE A 249 4.96 19.78 -24.13
N LYS A 250 4.68 19.91 -22.83
CA LYS A 250 3.37 19.65 -22.19
C LYS A 250 2.80 18.24 -22.42
N MET A 251 3.66 17.27 -22.76
CA MET A 251 3.29 15.86 -22.93
C MET A 251 3.25 15.09 -21.60
N ARG A 252 3.87 15.63 -20.55
CA ARG A 252 3.84 15.12 -19.18
C ARG A 252 3.57 16.23 -18.18
N THR A 253 2.97 15.88 -17.06
CA THR A 253 2.70 16.81 -15.95
C THR A 253 3.82 16.78 -14.90
N LYS A 254 3.89 17.81 -14.05
CA LYS A 254 4.79 17.83 -12.89
C LYS A 254 4.54 16.64 -11.94
N THR A 255 3.29 16.24 -11.77
CA THR A 255 2.91 15.09 -10.93
C THR A 255 3.50 13.79 -11.49
N GLN A 256 3.40 13.55 -12.79
CA GLN A 256 4.00 12.39 -13.45
C GLN A 256 5.52 12.38 -13.34
N ASN A 257 6.18 13.55 -13.48
CA ASN A 257 7.63 13.64 -13.28
C ASN A 257 8.01 13.46 -11.82
N GLY A 258 7.19 13.94 -10.88
CA GLY A 258 7.34 13.66 -9.45
C GLY A 258 7.36 12.16 -9.14
N ASN A 259 6.49 11.38 -9.79
CA ASN A 259 6.45 9.92 -9.68
C ASN A 259 7.78 9.25 -10.09
N ILE A 260 8.39 9.71 -11.20
CA ILE A 260 9.72 9.22 -11.66
C ILE A 260 10.80 9.57 -10.63
N ILE A 261 10.79 10.81 -10.12
CA ILE A 261 11.75 11.28 -9.11
C ILE A 261 11.63 10.44 -7.83
N ALA A 262 10.40 10.19 -7.38
CA ALA A 262 10.16 9.36 -6.21
C ALA A 262 10.68 7.92 -6.40
N ALA A 263 10.47 7.31 -7.56
CA ALA A 263 11.02 6.00 -7.89
C ALA A 263 12.55 5.94 -7.81
N HIS A 264 13.24 7.04 -8.09
CA HIS A 264 14.69 7.16 -7.92
C HIS A 264 15.09 7.28 -6.44
N TYR A 265 14.42 8.19 -5.71
CA TYR A 265 14.83 8.52 -4.35
C TYR A 265 14.38 7.49 -3.30
N GLN A 266 13.30 6.73 -3.54
CA GLN A 266 12.92 5.62 -2.68
C GLN A 266 14.02 4.53 -2.60
N HIS A 267 14.66 4.21 -3.71
CA HIS A 267 15.78 3.27 -3.72
C HIS A 267 16.96 3.79 -2.90
N LYS A 268 17.31 5.08 -3.08
CA LYS A 268 18.35 5.73 -2.29
C LYS A 268 18.02 5.72 -0.79
N ALA A 269 16.75 5.95 -0.42
CA ALA A 269 16.32 5.88 0.98
C ALA A 269 16.48 4.47 1.56
N LEU A 270 16.09 3.43 0.81
CA LEU A 270 16.25 2.03 1.24
C LEU A 270 17.73 1.63 1.36
N VAL A 271 18.57 1.95 0.36
CA VAL A 271 20.00 1.62 0.37
C VAL A 271 20.74 2.34 1.51
N ARG A 272 20.34 3.57 1.85
CA ARG A 272 20.90 4.31 3.00
C ARG A 272 20.31 3.88 4.36
N GLY A 273 19.40 2.91 4.39
CA GLY A 273 18.78 2.45 5.61
C GLY A 273 17.87 3.49 6.29
N LEU A 274 17.35 4.49 5.54
CA LEU A 274 16.42 5.49 6.07
C LEU A 274 15.00 4.95 6.21
N GLY A 275 14.65 3.99 5.36
CA GLY A 275 13.37 3.29 5.37
C GLY A 275 13.57 1.78 5.40
N LYS A 276 12.53 1.10 5.86
CA LYS A 276 12.35 -0.35 5.79
C LYS A 276 11.02 -0.65 5.14
N TYR A 277 10.97 -1.76 4.40
CA TYR A 277 9.71 -2.35 4.00
C TYR A 277 9.40 -3.52 4.93
N GLY A 278 8.22 -3.53 5.51
CA GLY A 278 7.90 -4.53 6.51
C GLY A 278 6.46 -4.95 6.56
N ILE A 279 6.24 -6.11 7.14
CA ILE A 279 4.92 -6.68 7.33
C ILE A 279 4.58 -6.66 8.81
N PHE A 280 3.59 -5.84 9.19
CA PHE A 280 2.93 -5.93 10.48
C PHE A 280 1.80 -6.95 10.45
N TYR A 281 1.73 -7.76 11.49
CA TYR A 281 0.58 -8.62 11.82
C TYR A 281 0.17 -8.32 13.24
N ALA A 282 -1.14 -8.25 13.49
CA ALA A 282 -1.69 -8.06 14.82
C ALA A 282 -3.07 -8.72 14.94
N GLU A 283 -3.46 -9.09 16.15
CA GLU A 283 -4.76 -9.70 16.46
C GLU A 283 -5.56 -8.84 17.43
N LYS A 284 -6.86 -8.70 17.19
CA LYS A 284 -7.80 -8.19 18.19
C LYS A 284 -8.10 -9.28 19.20
N SER A 285 -7.87 -9.00 20.49
CA SER A 285 -8.07 -9.99 21.56
C SER A 285 -9.43 -10.69 21.44
N SER A 286 -9.42 -12.00 21.60
CA SER A 286 -10.63 -12.81 21.74
C SER A 286 -11.18 -12.82 23.18
N ALA A 287 -10.36 -12.43 24.17
CA ALA A 287 -10.77 -12.44 25.57
C ALA A 287 -11.93 -11.46 25.83
N ILE A 288 -12.88 -11.91 26.64
CA ILE A 288 -13.90 -11.05 27.26
C ILE A 288 -13.16 -10.31 28.37
N SER A 289 -12.99 -9.00 28.23
CA SER A 289 -12.55 -8.12 29.34
C SER A 289 -13.62 -8.04 30.38
#